data_9652a9d2682f04aba9d1ff3274b09a15
#
_entry.id   9652a9d2682f04aba9d1ff3274b09a15
#
_cell.length_a   1.000
_cell.length_b   1.000
_cell.length_c   1.000
_cell.angle_alpha   90.00
_cell.angle_beta   90.00
_cell.angle_gamma   90.00
#
_symmetry.space_group_name_H-M   'P 1'
#
loop_
_entity.id
_entity.type
_entity.pdbx_description
1 polymer ?
#
loop_
_entity_poly.entity_id
_entity_poly.type
_entity_poly.pdbx_seq_one_letter_code
_entity_poly.pdbx_strand_id
1 'polypeptide(L)'
;DGRRIFAIPMALSSGDRAWRELDRISFAQWLNDNGFTAPTLHWLANYACRDDYGMAHDQVSAWAGLHYFACRNGEAANAASDTVLTAPEGNAWLARGLARKAGERIVTGAMVWHIEEGKAGVSVDALVGGKTVRFEARQLIWAAPAFVLPRVWPAIPGELKAAALAGDYAPWLTANLHLSALPEERHGAPASWDNVFY
;
A
#
# COMPACT_ATOMS: atom_id res chain seq x y z
N ASP A 1 -12.45 0.43 -22.23
CA ASP A 1 -11.05 0.11 -22.57
C ASP A 1 -10.77 -1.42 -22.61
N GLY A 2 -11.79 -2.25 -22.34
CA GLY A 2 -11.70 -3.70 -22.38
C GLY A 2 -10.93 -4.36 -21.23
N ARG A 3 -10.49 -3.59 -20.25
CA ARG A 3 -9.82 -4.08 -19.04
C ARG A 3 -10.85 -4.47 -17.99
N ARG A 4 -10.45 -5.30 -17.03
CA ARG A 4 -11.25 -5.55 -15.83
C ARG A 4 -11.47 -4.23 -15.09
N ILE A 5 -12.65 -4.03 -14.51
CA ILE A 5 -12.95 -2.83 -13.72
C ILE A 5 -11.99 -2.76 -12.52
N PHE A 6 -11.85 -3.88 -11.82
CA PHE A 6 -10.95 -4.04 -10.68
C PHE A 6 -10.02 -5.23 -10.90
N ALA A 7 -8.72 -5.02 -10.75
CA ALA A 7 -7.70 -6.04 -10.97
C ALA A 7 -6.58 -5.98 -9.92
N ILE A 8 -5.88 -7.09 -9.74
CA ILE A 8 -4.59 -7.16 -9.06
C ILE A 8 -3.53 -7.52 -10.11
N PRO A 9 -2.45 -6.77 -10.24
CA PRO A 9 -2.17 -5.48 -9.57
C PRO A 9 -3.11 -4.37 -10.04
N MET A 10 -3.35 -3.40 -9.17
CA MET A 10 -4.29 -2.28 -9.38
C MET A 10 -4.07 -1.53 -10.72
N ALA A 11 -2.82 -1.41 -11.15
CA ALA A 11 -2.45 -0.75 -12.42
C ALA A 11 -3.06 -1.40 -13.67
N LEU A 12 -3.57 -2.63 -13.57
CA LEU A 12 -4.26 -3.34 -14.65
C LEU A 12 -5.78 -3.09 -14.66
N SER A 13 -6.30 -2.38 -13.66
CA SER A 13 -7.71 -1.99 -13.61
C SER A 13 -8.07 -1.02 -14.73
N SER A 14 -9.37 -0.97 -15.07
CA SER A 14 -9.88 -0.05 -16.09
C SER A 14 -9.63 1.41 -15.71
N GLY A 15 -9.12 2.17 -16.66
CA GLY A 15 -8.94 3.62 -16.58
C GLY A 15 -10.16 4.42 -17.05
N ASP A 16 -11.27 3.76 -17.38
CA ASP A 16 -12.47 4.44 -17.90
C ASP A 16 -13.03 5.43 -16.88
N ARG A 17 -13.43 6.58 -17.39
CA ARG A 17 -13.89 7.71 -16.56
C ARG A 17 -15.05 7.32 -15.65
N ALA A 18 -15.97 6.50 -16.13
CA ALA A 18 -17.14 6.07 -15.36
C ALA A 18 -16.74 5.37 -14.04
N TRP A 19 -15.70 4.55 -14.08
CA TRP A 19 -15.18 3.86 -12.90
C TRP A 19 -14.33 4.76 -12.02
N ARG A 20 -13.58 5.69 -12.62
CA ARG A 20 -12.76 6.66 -11.88
C ARG A 20 -13.59 7.70 -11.12
N GLU A 21 -14.82 8.00 -11.54
CA GLU A 21 -15.74 8.88 -10.81
C GLU A 21 -16.12 8.31 -9.41
N LEU A 22 -16.04 6.98 -9.23
CA LEU A 22 -16.21 6.35 -7.90
C LEU A 22 -15.19 6.83 -6.85
N ASP A 23 -14.06 7.35 -7.30
CA ASP A 23 -13.04 7.90 -6.39
C ASP A 23 -13.43 9.25 -5.75
N ARG A 24 -14.55 9.84 -6.20
CA ARG A 24 -15.03 11.14 -5.71
C ARG A 24 -16.00 11.06 -4.54
N ILE A 25 -16.51 9.87 -4.25
CA ILE A 25 -17.44 9.63 -3.14
C ILE A 25 -16.85 8.58 -2.21
N SER A 26 -17.26 8.60 -0.95
CA SER A 26 -16.84 7.58 0.01
C SER A 26 -17.53 6.24 -0.25
N PHE A 27 -16.92 5.17 0.23
CA PHE A 27 -17.53 3.84 0.12
C PHE A 27 -18.83 3.75 0.93
N ALA A 28 -18.90 4.41 2.10
CA ALA A 28 -20.13 4.50 2.87
C ALA A 28 -21.25 5.20 2.09
N GLN A 29 -20.93 6.30 1.41
CA GLN A 29 -21.91 7.00 0.57
C GLN A 29 -22.38 6.10 -0.58
N TRP A 30 -21.46 5.45 -1.30
CA TRP A 30 -21.83 4.54 -2.39
C TRP A 30 -22.74 3.41 -1.93
N LEU A 31 -22.47 2.80 -0.76
CA LEU A 31 -23.31 1.74 -0.20
C LEU A 31 -24.74 2.27 0.06
N ASN A 32 -24.87 3.43 0.67
CA ASN A 32 -26.18 4.03 0.94
C ASN A 32 -26.95 4.38 -0.34
N ASP A 33 -26.27 4.99 -1.32
CA ASP A 33 -26.86 5.40 -2.60
C ASP A 33 -27.37 4.20 -3.43
N ASN A 34 -26.77 3.01 -3.21
CA ASN A 34 -27.18 1.75 -3.85
C ASN A 34 -28.10 0.89 -2.97
N GLY A 35 -28.62 1.41 -1.85
CA GLY A 35 -29.56 0.72 -0.99
C GLY A 35 -28.97 -0.34 -0.05
N PHE A 36 -27.65 -0.40 0.07
CA PHE A 36 -26.95 -1.30 0.99
C PHE A 36 -26.89 -0.70 2.39
N THR A 37 -27.98 -0.77 3.14
CA THR A 37 -28.12 -0.08 4.44
C THR A 37 -28.00 -0.99 5.67
N ALA A 38 -27.75 -2.29 5.47
CA ALA A 38 -27.64 -3.23 6.58
C ALA A 38 -26.44 -2.88 7.49
N PRO A 39 -26.62 -2.73 8.82
CA PRO A 39 -25.53 -2.35 9.73
C PRO A 39 -24.35 -3.33 9.70
N THR A 40 -24.61 -4.62 9.59
CA THR A 40 -23.55 -5.67 9.50
C THR A 40 -22.73 -5.54 8.23
N LEU A 41 -23.33 -5.14 7.10
CA LEU A 41 -22.61 -4.88 5.87
C LEU A 41 -21.72 -3.63 5.99
N HIS A 42 -22.24 -2.55 6.56
CA HIS A 42 -21.44 -1.35 6.82
C HIS A 42 -20.29 -1.63 7.79
N TRP A 43 -20.51 -2.46 8.79
CA TRP A 43 -19.46 -2.91 9.69
C TRP A 43 -18.35 -3.67 8.93
N LEU A 44 -18.73 -4.64 8.08
CA LEU A 44 -17.78 -5.40 7.26
C LEU A 44 -17.01 -4.51 6.28
N ALA A 45 -17.70 -3.58 5.62
CA ALA A 45 -17.09 -2.61 4.72
C ALA A 45 -16.10 -1.69 5.46
N ASN A 46 -16.46 -1.26 6.68
CA ASN A 46 -15.58 -0.44 7.52
C ASN A 46 -14.36 -1.23 7.99
N TYR A 47 -14.54 -2.49 8.38
CA TYR A 47 -13.42 -3.38 8.71
C TYR A 47 -12.46 -3.52 7.51
N ALA A 48 -12.96 -3.86 6.34
CA ALA A 48 -12.17 -4.02 5.13
C ALA A 48 -11.37 -2.75 4.77
N CYS A 49 -11.99 -1.58 4.91
CA CYS A 49 -11.30 -0.31 4.66
C CYS A 49 -10.22 -0.01 5.70
N ARG A 50 -10.46 -0.31 6.96
CA ARG A 50 -9.44 -0.15 8.02
C ARG A 50 -8.28 -1.11 7.86
N ASP A 51 -8.55 -2.33 7.41
CA ASP A 51 -7.56 -3.37 7.18
C ASP A 51 -6.61 -3.01 6.03
N ASP A 52 -7.12 -2.70 4.84
CA ASP A 52 -6.27 -2.42 3.68
C ASP A 52 -5.77 -0.97 3.61
N TYR A 53 -6.55 0.01 4.10
CA TYR A 53 -6.26 1.44 3.89
C TYR A 53 -6.01 2.22 5.20
N GLY A 54 -6.21 1.61 6.35
CA GLY A 54 -6.02 2.24 7.65
C GLY A 54 -7.05 3.34 7.98
N MET A 55 -8.12 3.48 7.19
CA MET A 55 -9.14 4.53 7.32
C MET A 55 -10.54 3.93 7.33
N ALA A 56 -11.52 4.65 7.92
CA ALA A 56 -12.89 4.22 7.93
C ALA A 56 -13.54 4.31 6.53
N HIS A 57 -14.60 3.53 6.29
CA HIS A 57 -15.25 3.43 4.97
C HIS A 57 -15.95 4.73 4.52
N ASP A 58 -16.16 5.68 5.42
CA ASP A 58 -16.66 7.03 5.13
C ASP A 58 -15.55 8.00 4.67
N GLN A 59 -14.28 7.59 4.81
CA GLN A 59 -13.10 8.33 4.37
C GLN A 59 -12.41 7.68 3.16
N VAL A 60 -12.57 6.37 3.00
CA VAL A 60 -12.04 5.62 1.86
C VAL A 60 -12.95 5.81 0.66
N SER A 61 -12.38 6.01 -0.53
CA SER A 61 -13.15 6.16 -1.76
C SER A 61 -13.96 4.91 -2.10
N ALA A 62 -15.09 5.10 -2.79
CA ALA A 62 -15.90 3.99 -3.25
C ALA A 62 -15.14 3.09 -4.22
N TRP A 63 -14.26 3.66 -5.04
CA TRP A 63 -13.41 2.86 -5.93
C TRP A 63 -12.53 1.89 -5.15
N ALA A 64 -11.84 2.37 -4.13
CA ALA A 64 -10.95 1.57 -3.29
C ALA A 64 -11.73 0.51 -2.49
N GLY A 65 -12.83 0.91 -1.85
CA GLY A 65 -13.69 -0.02 -1.11
C GLY A 65 -14.24 -1.15 -1.98
N LEU A 66 -14.72 -0.84 -3.17
CA LEU A 66 -15.19 -1.84 -4.14
C LEU A 66 -14.04 -2.71 -4.64
N HIS A 67 -12.87 -2.12 -4.91
CA HIS A 67 -11.69 -2.86 -5.34
C HIS A 67 -11.30 -3.93 -4.32
N TYR A 68 -11.37 -3.64 -3.01
CA TYR A 68 -11.07 -4.62 -1.97
C TYR A 68 -11.83 -5.93 -2.16
N PHE A 69 -13.14 -5.86 -2.43
CA PHE A 69 -13.97 -7.05 -2.61
C PHE A 69 -13.89 -7.64 -4.02
N ALA A 70 -13.84 -6.81 -5.05
CA ALA A 70 -14.04 -7.24 -6.43
C ALA A 70 -12.74 -7.71 -7.13
N CYS A 71 -11.56 -7.36 -6.64
CA CYS A 71 -10.31 -7.77 -7.29
C CYS A 71 -9.79 -9.16 -6.85
N ARG A 72 -10.32 -9.71 -5.74
CA ARG A 72 -9.90 -11.00 -5.16
C ARG A 72 -10.61 -12.18 -5.82
N ASN A 73 -10.45 -12.33 -7.11
CA ASN A 73 -11.10 -13.37 -7.91
C ASN A 73 -10.10 -14.24 -8.71
N GLY A 74 -8.87 -14.31 -8.22
CA GLY A 74 -7.82 -15.13 -8.82
C GLY A 74 -8.06 -16.63 -8.50
N GLU A 75 -7.81 -17.48 -9.49
CA GLU A 75 -7.79 -18.93 -9.32
C GLU A 75 -6.41 -19.45 -9.71
N ALA A 76 -5.96 -20.48 -9.00
CA ALA A 76 -4.74 -21.22 -9.34
C ALA A 76 -5.11 -22.67 -9.65
N ALA A 77 -4.44 -23.28 -10.62
CA ALA A 77 -4.73 -24.64 -11.05
C ALA A 77 -4.55 -25.71 -9.95
N ASN A 78 -3.79 -25.39 -8.90
CA ASN A 78 -3.40 -26.31 -7.82
C ASN A 78 -3.78 -25.82 -6.43
N ALA A 79 -4.66 -24.84 -6.31
CA ALA A 79 -5.08 -24.28 -5.04
C ALA A 79 -6.55 -23.86 -5.07
N ALA A 80 -7.24 -23.90 -3.93
CA ALA A 80 -8.57 -23.36 -3.78
C ALA A 80 -8.57 -21.83 -3.95
N SER A 81 -9.73 -21.25 -4.29
CA SER A 81 -9.87 -19.82 -4.59
C SER A 81 -9.53 -18.89 -3.42
N ASP A 82 -9.64 -19.39 -2.19
CA ASP A 82 -9.34 -18.69 -0.93
C ASP A 82 -7.93 -18.97 -0.38
N THR A 83 -7.15 -19.77 -1.10
CA THR A 83 -5.79 -20.11 -0.69
C THR A 83 -4.87 -18.88 -0.80
N VAL A 84 -4.14 -18.60 0.28
CA VAL A 84 -3.13 -17.54 0.32
C VAL A 84 -1.72 -18.14 0.36
N LEU A 85 -0.78 -17.46 -0.29
CA LEU A 85 0.63 -17.82 -0.25
C LEU A 85 1.34 -16.92 0.77
N THR A 86 1.97 -17.56 1.75
CA THR A 86 2.78 -16.85 2.76
C THR A 86 4.21 -17.38 2.77
N ALA A 87 5.13 -16.55 3.25
CA ALA A 87 6.50 -16.97 3.51
C ALA A 87 6.76 -16.92 5.02
N PRO A 88 7.41 -17.94 5.63
CA PRO A 88 7.71 -17.96 7.06
C PRO A 88 8.47 -16.73 7.56
N GLU A 89 9.24 -16.12 6.68
CA GLU A 89 10.05 -14.91 6.94
C GLU A 89 9.32 -13.60 6.59
N GLY A 90 8.02 -13.68 6.25
CA GLY A 90 7.25 -12.55 5.75
C GLY A 90 7.82 -12.01 4.44
N ASN A 91 7.53 -10.76 4.10
CA ASN A 91 8.01 -10.12 2.87
C ASN A 91 9.54 -9.93 2.82
N ALA A 92 10.24 -10.15 3.92
CA ALA A 92 11.69 -10.00 3.99
C ALA A 92 12.43 -10.96 3.04
N TRP A 93 11.90 -12.16 2.77
CA TRP A 93 12.53 -13.07 1.83
C TRP A 93 12.53 -12.52 0.38
N LEU A 94 11.45 -11.83 -0.03
CA LEU A 94 11.39 -11.13 -1.31
C LEU A 94 12.41 -10.00 -1.37
N ALA A 95 12.44 -9.15 -0.32
CA ALA A 95 13.39 -8.05 -0.21
C ALA A 95 14.84 -8.56 -0.29
N ARG A 96 15.15 -9.66 0.44
CA ARG A 96 16.48 -10.29 0.35
C ARG A 96 16.77 -10.87 -1.04
N GLY A 97 15.77 -11.45 -1.70
CA GLY A 97 15.88 -11.94 -3.07
C GLY A 97 16.29 -10.83 -4.06
N LEU A 98 15.64 -9.67 -3.95
CA LEU A 98 15.95 -8.49 -4.75
C LEU A 98 17.32 -7.91 -4.38
N ALA A 99 17.64 -7.80 -3.09
CA ALA A 99 18.90 -7.29 -2.59
C ALA A 99 20.10 -8.10 -3.10
N ARG A 100 20.00 -9.44 -3.14
CA ARG A 100 21.05 -10.28 -3.71
C ARG A 100 21.36 -9.95 -5.18
N LYS A 101 20.34 -9.56 -5.96
CA LYS A 101 20.55 -9.15 -7.37
C LYS A 101 21.21 -7.78 -7.49
N ALA A 102 20.93 -6.88 -6.57
CA ALA A 102 21.54 -5.54 -6.52
C ALA A 102 23.00 -5.62 -6.00
N GLY A 103 23.28 -6.54 -5.05
CA GLY A 103 24.62 -6.79 -4.52
C GLY A 103 25.24 -5.54 -3.89
N GLU A 104 26.49 -5.29 -4.22
CA GLU A 104 27.28 -4.15 -3.68
C GLU A 104 26.76 -2.76 -4.10
N ARG A 105 25.77 -2.69 -5.00
CA ARG A 105 25.14 -1.41 -5.38
C ARG A 105 24.23 -0.85 -4.28
N ILE A 106 23.95 -1.63 -3.24
CA ILE A 106 23.13 -1.17 -2.10
C ILE A 106 24.04 -0.50 -1.08
N VAL A 107 23.79 0.78 -0.84
CA VAL A 107 24.45 1.54 0.23
C VAL A 107 23.43 1.73 1.36
N THR A 108 23.63 1.02 2.46
CA THR A 108 22.82 1.16 3.66
C THR A 108 23.34 2.26 4.60
N GLY A 109 22.52 2.75 5.53
CA GLY A 109 22.90 3.81 6.44
C GLY A 109 23.18 5.15 5.75
N ALA A 110 22.64 5.33 4.55
CA ALA A 110 22.74 6.55 3.76
C ALA A 110 21.46 7.36 3.90
N MET A 111 21.49 8.46 4.64
CA MET A 111 20.36 9.37 4.82
C MET A 111 20.44 10.47 3.76
N VAL A 112 19.58 10.40 2.75
CA VAL A 112 19.46 11.47 1.74
C VAL A 112 18.85 12.70 2.37
N TRP A 113 19.50 13.85 2.17
CA TRP A 113 19.06 15.14 2.72
C TRP A 113 18.93 16.24 1.68
N HIS A 114 19.52 16.07 0.46
CA HIS A 114 19.39 17.05 -0.62
C HIS A 114 19.42 16.39 -1.98
N ILE A 115 18.58 16.88 -2.87
CA ILE A 115 18.49 16.49 -4.29
C ILE A 115 18.53 17.76 -5.11
N GLU A 116 19.36 17.75 -6.14
CA GLU A 116 19.49 18.84 -7.12
C GLU A 116 19.44 18.27 -8.54
N GLU A 117 18.53 18.82 -9.36
CA GLU A 117 18.41 18.47 -10.77
C GLU A 117 19.21 19.44 -11.62
N GLY A 118 20.04 18.92 -12.52
CA GLY A 118 20.86 19.67 -13.44
C GLY A 118 20.64 19.28 -14.90
N LYS A 119 21.26 20.00 -15.83
CA LYS A 119 21.13 19.72 -17.26
C LYS A 119 21.64 18.35 -17.69
N ALA A 120 22.60 17.79 -16.96
CA ALA A 120 23.26 16.52 -17.29
C ALA A 120 22.76 15.34 -16.48
N GLY A 121 21.90 15.57 -15.48
CA GLY A 121 21.41 14.54 -14.56
C GLY A 121 21.02 15.10 -13.22
N VAL A 122 21.13 14.28 -12.19
CA VAL A 122 20.74 14.59 -10.81
C VAL A 122 21.88 14.35 -9.85
N SER A 123 22.06 15.24 -8.89
CA SER A 123 22.96 15.10 -7.75
C SER A 123 22.15 14.79 -6.50
N VAL A 124 22.62 13.86 -5.68
CA VAL A 124 22.01 13.45 -4.42
C VAL A 124 23.05 13.50 -3.31
N ASP A 125 22.82 14.34 -2.31
CA ASP A 125 23.67 14.39 -1.12
C ASP A 125 23.07 13.54 -0.01
N ALA A 126 23.89 12.65 0.53
CA ALA A 126 23.51 11.76 1.62
C ALA A 126 24.57 11.79 2.75
N LEU A 127 24.10 11.60 3.97
CA LEU A 127 24.97 11.38 5.14
C LEU A 127 25.26 9.88 5.22
N VAL A 128 26.51 9.49 5.06
CA VAL A 128 27.00 8.11 5.13
C VAL A 128 28.14 8.04 6.14
N GLY A 129 27.97 7.27 7.21
CA GLY A 129 29.01 7.15 8.24
C GLY A 129 29.43 8.48 8.86
N GLY A 130 28.52 9.45 9.02
CA GLY A 130 28.79 10.78 9.57
C GLY A 130 29.42 11.78 8.58
N LYS A 131 29.61 11.40 7.32
CA LYS A 131 30.16 12.27 6.28
C LYS A 131 29.15 12.49 5.15
N THR A 132 29.12 13.68 4.60
CA THR A 132 28.35 13.96 3.39
C THR A 132 29.03 13.34 2.18
N VAL A 133 28.29 12.54 1.45
CA VAL A 133 28.69 11.92 0.19
C VAL A 133 27.73 12.37 -0.90
N ARG A 134 28.27 12.84 -2.03
CA ARG A 134 27.50 13.20 -3.22
C ARG A 134 27.49 12.06 -4.21
N PHE A 135 26.29 11.66 -4.63
CA PHE A 135 26.08 10.70 -5.71
C PHE A 135 25.58 11.48 -6.93
N GLU A 136 26.16 11.20 -8.09
CA GLU A 136 25.72 11.78 -9.34
C GLU A 136 25.17 10.68 -10.25
N ALA A 137 24.02 10.92 -10.87
CA ALA A 137 23.34 9.98 -11.73
C ALA A 137 22.62 10.67 -12.89
N ARG A 138 22.37 9.94 -13.96
CA ARG A 138 21.55 10.44 -15.06
C ARG A 138 20.07 10.53 -14.71
N GLN A 139 19.61 9.67 -13.82
CA GLN A 139 18.21 9.57 -13.41
C GLN A 139 18.13 9.16 -11.94
N LEU A 140 17.10 9.62 -11.26
CA LEU A 140 16.76 9.25 -9.89
C LEU A 140 15.35 8.64 -9.86
N ILE A 141 15.20 7.51 -9.18
CA ILE A 141 13.91 6.94 -8.82
C ILE A 141 13.70 7.15 -7.34
N TRP A 142 12.71 7.96 -6.98
CA TRP A 142 12.31 8.16 -5.59
C TRP A 142 11.37 7.03 -5.17
N ALA A 143 11.84 6.12 -4.31
CA ALA A 143 11.08 4.98 -3.80
C ALA A 143 10.80 5.09 -2.29
N ALA A 144 11.07 6.24 -1.68
CA ALA A 144 10.70 6.57 -0.29
C ALA A 144 9.31 7.24 -0.24
N PRO A 145 8.72 7.46 0.96
CA PRO A 145 7.41 8.10 1.08
C PRO A 145 7.36 9.47 0.37
N ALA A 146 6.28 9.70 -0.38
CA ALA A 146 6.15 10.89 -1.23
C ALA A 146 6.25 12.19 -0.43
N PHE A 147 5.68 12.24 0.78
CA PHE A 147 5.69 13.44 1.65
C PHE A 147 7.10 13.86 2.12
N VAL A 148 8.10 12.99 1.98
CA VAL A 148 9.50 13.32 2.31
C VAL A 148 10.18 14.08 1.18
N LEU A 149 9.79 13.81 -0.07
CA LEU A 149 10.44 14.35 -1.27
C LEU A 149 10.53 15.89 -1.27
N PRO A 150 9.49 16.66 -0.91
CA PRO A 150 9.59 18.13 -0.84
C PRO A 150 10.57 18.67 0.21
N ARG A 151 10.98 17.84 1.16
CA ARG A 151 11.92 18.20 2.21
C ARG A 151 13.38 18.10 1.76
N VAL A 152 13.62 17.22 0.80
CA VAL A 152 14.97 16.92 0.30
C VAL A 152 15.23 17.46 -1.10
N TRP A 153 14.20 17.86 -1.83
CA TRP A 153 14.30 18.46 -3.16
C TRP A 153 13.68 19.87 -3.18
N PRO A 154 14.47 20.93 -2.87
CA PRO A 154 13.95 22.30 -2.77
C PRO A 154 13.33 22.84 -4.07
N ALA A 155 13.85 22.41 -5.22
CA ALA A 155 13.38 22.84 -6.54
C ALA A 155 12.25 21.97 -7.11
N ILE A 156 11.59 21.15 -6.27
CA ILE A 156 10.48 20.30 -6.74
C ILE A 156 9.40 21.14 -7.43
N PRO A 157 8.91 20.73 -8.63
CA PRO A 157 7.81 21.41 -9.31
C PRO A 157 6.56 21.50 -8.44
N GLY A 158 5.86 22.64 -8.50
CA GLY A 158 4.70 22.91 -7.61
C GLY A 158 3.60 21.86 -7.69
N GLU A 159 3.27 21.35 -8.87
CA GLU A 159 2.28 20.30 -9.08
C GLU A 159 2.72 18.98 -8.41
N LEU A 160 3.99 18.61 -8.57
CA LEU A 160 4.54 17.39 -7.94
C LEU A 160 4.60 17.54 -6.42
N LYS A 161 4.94 18.74 -5.91
CA LYS A 161 4.89 19.04 -4.49
C LYS A 161 3.47 18.90 -3.93
N ALA A 162 2.48 19.46 -4.62
CA ALA A 162 1.09 19.35 -4.24
C ALA A 162 0.64 17.88 -4.20
N ALA A 163 0.95 17.11 -5.23
CA ALA A 163 0.65 15.68 -5.30
C ALA A 163 1.34 14.87 -4.20
N ALA A 164 2.61 15.17 -3.89
CA ALA A 164 3.36 14.49 -2.84
C ALA A 164 2.80 14.75 -1.42
N LEU A 165 2.13 15.88 -1.22
CA LEU A 165 1.54 16.29 0.06
C LEU A 165 0.04 16.01 0.16
N ALA A 166 -0.63 15.62 -0.93
CA ALA A 166 -2.07 15.38 -0.95
C ALA A 166 -2.49 14.04 -0.32
N GLY A 167 -1.54 13.12 -0.12
CA GLY A 167 -1.84 11.81 0.47
C GLY A 167 -2.03 11.87 1.97
N ASP A 168 -3.12 11.28 2.46
CA ASP A 168 -3.32 11.02 3.88
C ASP A 168 -2.62 9.72 4.29
N TYR A 169 -2.14 9.69 5.52
CA TYR A 169 -1.40 8.56 6.08
C TYR A 169 -2.05 8.13 7.40
N ALA A 170 -2.33 6.85 7.51
CA ALA A 170 -2.88 6.27 8.72
C ALA A 170 -1.77 5.61 9.57
N PRO A 171 -1.82 5.75 10.91
CA PRO A 171 -0.92 5.02 11.78
C PRO A 171 -1.32 3.56 11.88
N TRP A 172 -0.33 2.67 11.92
CA TRP A 172 -0.52 1.25 12.18
C TRP A 172 0.22 0.83 13.46
N LEU A 173 -0.45 0.02 14.27
CA LEU A 173 0.16 -0.66 15.41
C LEU A 173 0.12 -2.17 15.17
N THR A 174 1.27 -2.80 15.08
CA THR A 174 1.40 -4.25 15.01
C THR A 174 1.97 -4.77 16.32
N ALA A 175 1.28 -5.71 16.96
CA ALA A 175 1.75 -6.40 18.14
C ALA A 175 1.96 -7.89 17.83
N ASN A 176 3.17 -8.39 18.03
CA ASN A 176 3.49 -9.80 17.92
C ASN A 176 3.52 -10.42 19.32
N LEU A 177 2.63 -11.38 19.56
CA LEU A 177 2.53 -12.08 20.84
C LEU A 177 3.17 -13.47 20.73
N HIS A 178 4.18 -13.73 21.55
CA HIS A 178 4.74 -15.06 21.70
C HIS A 178 3.98 -15.80 22.79
N LEU A 179 3.25 -16.83 22.39
CA LEU A 179 2.44 -17.63 23.29
C LEU A 179 3.18 -18.91 23.67
N SER A 180 3.07 -19.34 24.92
CA SER A 180 3.60 -20.62 25.40
C SER A 180 2.82 -21.84 24.90
N ALA A 181 1.55 -21.63 24.53
CA ALA A 181 0.68 -22.61 23.91
C ALA A 181 -0.34 -21.91 23.04
N LEU A 182 -0.87 -22.58 22.02
CA LEU A 182 -1.99 -22.06 21.24
C LEU A 182 -3.24 -21.99 22.12
N PRO A 183 -4.11 -20.99 21.93
CA PRO A 183 -5.42 -20.93 22.58
C PRO A 183 -6.24 -22.18 22.24
N GLU A 184 -7.07 -22.64 23.18
CA GLU A 184 -8.02 -23.71 22.92
C GLU A 184 -9.05 -23.28 21.89
N GLU A 185 -9.30 -24.12 20.88
CA GLU A 185 -10.33 -23.88 19.88
C GLU A 185 -11.72 -24.00 20.52
N ARG A 186 -12.63 -23.11 20.17
CA ARG A 186 -14.03 -23.22 20.55
C ARG A 186 -14.75 -24.17 19.61
N HIS A 187 -15.62 -24.99 20.17
CA HIS A 187 -16.48 -25.88 19.37
C HIS A 187 -17.29 -25.04 18.34
N GLY A 188 -17.17 -25.39 17.07
CA GLY A 188 -17.85 -24.69 15.96
C GLY A 188 -17.16 -23.41 15.48
N ALA A 189 -16.01 -23.04 16.05
CA ALA A 189 -15.20 -21.90 15.62
C ALA A 189 -13.74 -22.32 15.49
N PRO A 190 -13.36 -23.00 14.39
CA PRO A 190 -11.98 -23.41 14.16
C PRO A 190 -11.07 -22.19 14.05
N ALA A 191 -9.78 -22.40 14.29
CA ALA A 191 -8.77 -21.37 14.08
C ALA A 191 -8.87 -20.81 12.67
N SER A 192 -8.91 -19.50 12.56
CA SER A 192 -8.98 -18.79 11.29
C SER A 192 -7.84 -17.80 11.17
N TRP A 193 -7.56 -17.39 9.94
CA TRP A 193 -6.52 -16.43 9.60
C TRP A 193 -6.75 -15.09 10.27
N ASP A 194 -7.99 -14.60 10.19
CA ASP A 194 -8.43 -13.36 10.82
C ASP A 194 -9.55 -13.62 11.80
N ASN A 195 -9.39 -13.14 13.02
CA ASN A 195 -10.44 -13.09 14.02
C ASN A 195 -10.76 -11.62 14.33
N VAL A 196 -11.95 -11.19 13.98
CA VAL A 196 -12.37 -9.80 14.11
C VAL A 196 -13.41 -9.66 15.20
N PHE A 197 -13.19 -8.72 16.10
CA PHE A 197 -14.16 -8.36 17.14
C PHE A 197 -15.04 -7.18 16.67
N TYR A 198 -16.35 -7.27 16.92
CA TYR A 198 -17.33 -6.24 16.62
C TYR A 198 -18.31 -6.03 17.79
#